data_0e8c895aee54f9a3326c9cc4a2d62e6b
#
_entry.id   0e8c895aee54f9a3326c9cc4a2d62e6b
#
_cell.length_a   1.000
_cell.length_b   1.000
_cell.length_c   1.000
_cell.angle_alpha   90.00
_cell.angle_beta   90.00
_cell.angle_gamma   90.00
#
_symmetry.space_group_name_H-M   'P 1'
#
loop_
_entity.id
_entity.type
_entity.pdbx_description
1 polymer ?
#
loop_
_entity_poly.entity_id
_entity_poly.type
_entity_poly.pdbx_seq_one_letter_code
_entity_poly.pdbx_strand_id
1 'polypeptide(L)'
;MKNKYKSVVVEGSIGVGKTTLATMLASSLESKLMLENFSENPFLEKFYKDVGKFNKYTKTSKYALATQLYFLLQRADEFKGKEYQALKRHNIISDYFIEKDKLFAKSILSSDEYRLYNRVHDGLKLDIEKPGLVIYLQTDAQTLIGRIKKRGVKFEGNITEAYLQKIIDSYTEFFHSYKDSPLLIINTSNVNVNDPHDYAMLLEEINKDIKGKIYFNPLS
;
A
#
# COMPACT_ATOMS: atom_id res chain seq x y z
N MET A 1 19.08 13.29 8.12
CA MET A 1 18.27 14.41 7.59
C MET A 1 16.92 14.42 8.30
N LYS A 2 16.44 15.54 8.82
CA LYS A 2 15.16 15.55 9.53
C LYS A 2 13.97 15.50 8.58
N ASN A 3 13.02 14.61 8.84
CA ASN A 3 11.78 14.55 8.10
C ASN A 3 10.93 15.80 8.36
N LYS A 4 10.56 16.53 7.32
CA LYS A 4 9.66 17.69 7.43
C LYS A 4 8.18 17.31 7.52
N TYR A 5 7.83 16.10 7.08
CA TYR A 5 6.47 15.59 7.15
C TYR A 5 6.24 14.84 8.46
N LYS A 6 5.11 15.08 9.10
CA LYS A 6 4.72 14.36 10.31
C LYS A 6 4.52 12.88 10.05
N SER A 7 3.95 12.55 8.91
CA SER A 7 3.80 11.17 8.43
C SER A 7 4.01 11.09 6.93
N VAL A 8 4.71 10.04 6.49
CA VAL A 8 4.89 9.69 5.08
C VAL A 8 4.38 8.27 4.89
N VAL A 9 3.51 8.07 3.91
CA VAL A 9 3.00 6.76 3.53
C VAL A 9 3.60 6.35 2.19
N VAL A 10 4.16 5.15 2.11
CA VAL A 10 4.60 4.52 0.85
C VAL A 10 3.56 3.50 0.44
N GLU A 11 2.89 3.71 -0.68
CA GLU A 11 1.79 2.88 -1.14
C GLU A 11 1.99 2.41 -2.58
N GLY A 12 1.24 1.36 -2.98
CA GLY A 12 1.28 0.75 -4.30
C GLY A 12 0.98 -0.74 -4.28
N SER A 13 0.97 -1.36 -5.43
CA SER A 13 0.57 -2.77 -5.60
C SER A 13 1.51 -3.75 -4.88
N ILE A 14 1.08 -5.00 -4.77
CA ILE A 14 1.86 -6.10 -4.18
C ILE A 14 3.15 -6.28 -4.98
N GLY A 15 4.29 -6.36 -4.29
CA GLY A 15 5.60 -6.56 -4.93
C GLY A 15 6.26 -5.30 -5.52
N VAL A 16 5.65 -4.12 -5.40
CA VAL A 16 6.20 -2.88 -5.99
C VAL A 16 7.43 -2.32 -5.25
N GLY A 17 7.67 -2.72 -3.99
CA GLY A 17 8.83 -2.29 -3.21
C GLY A 17 8.52 -1.34 -2.04
N LYS A 18 7.27 -1.25 -1.60
CA LYS A 18 6.83 -0.37 -0.49
C LYS A 18 7.69 -0.49 0.76
N THR A 19 7.79 -1.70 1.31
CA THR A 19 8.53 -1.97 2.55
C THR A 19 10.00 -1.60 2.45
N THR A 20 10.63 -1.88 1.29
CA THR A 20 12.03 -1.51 1.03
C THR A 20 12.20 0.00 1.09
N LEU A 21 11.39 0.74 0.33
CA LEU A 21 11.49 2.20 0.32
C LEU A 21 11.14 2.81 1.68
N ALA A 22 10.07 2.34 2.34
CA ALA A 22 9.69 2.84 3.66
C ALA A 22 10.81 2.65 4.70
N THR A 23 11.48 1.49 4.68
CA THR A 23 12.61 1.20 5.58
C THR A 23 13.80 2.12 5.31
N MET A 24 14.15 2.32 4.05
CA MET A 24 15.25 3.21 3.67
C MET A 24 14.95 4.65 4.06
N LEU A 25 13.74 5.13 3.79
CA LEU A 25 13.32 6.49 4.15
C LEU A 25 13.28 6.70 5.66
N ALA A 26 12.81 5.71 6.44
CA ALA A 26 12.77 5.81 7.89
C ALA A 26 14.18 5.98 8.48
N SER A 27 15.16 5.25 7.94
CA SER A 27 16.56 5.40 8.32
C SER A 27 17.13 6.77 7.93
N SER A 28 16.95 7.17 6.66
CA SER A 28 17.55 8.42 6.12
C SER A 28 16.92 9.68 6.72
N LEU A 29 15.64 9.63 7.09
CA LEU A 29 14.85 10.76 7.62
C LEU A 29 14.64 10.71 9.14
N GLU A 30 15.40 9.87 9.85
CA GLU A 30 15.34 9.73 11.31
C GLU A 30 13.90 9.60 11.84
N SER A 31 13.10 8.77 11.17
CA SER A 31 11.68 8.60 11.45
C SER A 31 11.38 7.21 12.02
N LYS A 32 10.28 7.07 12.73
CA LYS A 32 9.78 5.77 13.18
C LYS A 32 9.16 5.01 12.00
N LEU A 33 9.46 3.74 11.90
CA LEU A 33 8.94 2.85 10.87
C LEU A 33 7.70 2.12 11.38
N MET A 34 6.64 2.06 10.55
CA MET A 34 5.42 1.32 10.81
C MET A 34 5.12 0.44 9.58
N LEU A 35 5.21 -0.87 9.74
CA LEU A 35 5.05 -1.84 8.65
C LEU A 35 3.77 -2.65 8.79
N GLU A 36 3.17 -2.98 7.64
CA GLU A 36 2.00 -3.85 7.56
C GLU A 36 2.37 -5.28 7.96
N ASN A 37 1.67 -5.84 8.94
CA ASN A 37 1.82 -7.24 9.34
C ASN A 37 0.79 -8.13 8.60
N PHE A 38 1.02 -8.36 7.31
CA PHE A 38 0.12 -9.17 6.49
C PHE A 38 0.17 -10.67 6.82
N SER A 39 1.24 -11.16 7.45
CA SER A 39 1.45 -12.59 7.73
C SER A 39 0.50 -13.16 8.80
N GLU A 40 -0.07 -12.32 9.64
CA GLU A 40 -1.01 -12.74 10.68
C GLU A 40 -2.40 -13.05 10.15
N ASN A 41 -2.72 -12.66 8.91
CA ASN A 41 -4.05 -12.90 8.35
C ASN A 41 -4.26 -14.38 7.96
N PRO A 42 -5.07 -15.15 8.71
CA PRO A 42 -5.22 -16.60 8.51
C PRO A 42 -6.00 -16.95 7.23
N PHE A 43 -6.62 -15.97 6.59
CA PHE A 43 -7.40 -16.15 5.37
C PHE A 43 -6.59 -15.85 4.11
N LEU A 44 -5.47 -15.14 4.22
CA LEU A 44 -4.73 -14.60 3.08
C LEU A 44 -4.18 -15.70 2.16
N GLU A 45 -3.61 -16.76 2.72
CA GLU A 45 -3.11 -17.90 1.91
C GLU A 45 -4.26 -18.56 1.14
N LYS A 46 -5.41 -18.79 1.80
CA LYS A 46 -6.58 -19.39 1.17
C LYS A 46 -7.15 -18.48 0.09
N PHE A 47 -7.17 -17.18 0.34
CA PHE A 47 -7.59 -16.17 -0.63
C PHE A 47 -6.73 -16.23 -1.90
N TYR A 48 -5.40 -16.22 -1.79
CA TYR A 48 -4.52 -16.28 -2.97
C TYR A 48 -4.60 -17.63 -3.72
N LYS A 49 -4.81 -18.74 -3.03
CA LYS A 49 -5.07 -20.02 -3.68
C LYS A 49 -6.33 -20.01 -4.56
N ASP A 50 -7.37 -19.28 -4.12
CA ASP A 50 -8.59 -19.10 -4.91
C ASP A 50 -8.37 -18.13 -6.07
N VAL A 51 -7.64 -17.03 -5.85
CA VAL A 51 -7.29 -16.03 -6.90
C VAL A 51 -6.63 -16.71 -8.09
N GLY A 52 -5.72 -17.64 -7.86
CA GLY A 52 -5.06 -18.41 -8.91
C GLY A 52 -6.01 -19.28 -9.75
N LYS A 53 -7.25 -19.49 -9.31
CA LYS A 53 -8.28 -20.30 -9.97
C LYS A 53 -9.41 -19.46 -10.58
N PHE A 54 -9.31 -18.14 -10.57
CA PHE A 54 -10.34 -17.27 -11.13
C PHE A 54 -10.52 -17.52 -12.63
N ASN A 55 -11.77 -17.65 -13.02
CA ASN A 55 -12.20 -17.76 -14.40
C ASN A 55 -13.42 -16.85 -14.64
N LYS A 56 -14.01 -16.92 -15.85
CA LYS A 56 -15.17 -16.08 -16.20
C LYS A 56 -16.42 -16.31 -15.31
N TYR A 57 -16.47 -17.41 -14.56
CA TYR A 57 -17.61 -17.76 -13.69
C TYR A 57 -17.31 -17.51 -12.22
N THR A 58 -16.04 -17.64 -11.78
CA THR A 58 -15.59 -17.43 -10.42
C THR A 58 -14.75 -16.14 -10.33
N LYS A 59 -15.42 -15.01 -10.06
CA LYS A 59 -14.78 -13.68 -10.05
C LYS A 59 -14.28 -13.26 -8.67
N THR A 60 -14.69 -13.96 -7.61
CA THR A 60 -14.34 -13.63 -6.22
C THR A 60 -13.97 -14.90 -5.46
N SER A 61 -13.04 -14.78 -4.51
CA SER A 61 -12.73 -15.85 -3.57
C SER A 61 -13.78 -15.88 -2.45
N LYS A 62 -14.18 -17.08 -2.02
CA LYS A 62 -15.01 -17.25 -0.82
C LYS A 62 -14.34 -16.74 0.46
N TYR A 63 -13.06 -16.50 0.44
CA TYR A 63 -12.27 -15.92 1.53
C TYR A 63 -12.06 -14.41 1.41
N ALA A 64 -12.54 -13.78 0.32
CA ALA A 64 -12.30 -12.37 0.06
C ALA A 64 -12.81 -11.46 1.20
N LEU A 65 -14.08 -11.61 1.59
CA LEU A 65 -14.66 -10.82 2.67
C LEU A 65 -13.94 -11.06 4.01
N ALA A 66 -13.67 -12.31 4.37
CA ALA A 66 -12.98 -12.64 5.61
C ALA A 66 -11.56 -12.04 5.63
N THR A 67 -10.85 -12.09 4.51
CA THR A 67 -9.51 -11.49 4.37
C THR A 67 -9.56 -9.96 4.55
N GLN A 68 -10.52 -9.29 3.92
CA GLN A 68 -10.63 -7.83 4.02
C GLN A 68 -11.09 -7.36 5.39
N LEU A 69 -12.03 -8.06 6.01
CA LEU A 69 -12.47 -7.74 7.37
C LEU A 69 -11.36 -7.97 8.40
N TYR A 70 -10.54 -9.01 8.23
CA TYR A 70 -9.40 -9.24 9.11
C TYR A 70 -8.40 -8.07 9.05
N PHE A 71 -8.01 -7.65 7.84
CA PHE A 71 -7.11 -6.51 7.68
C PHE A 71 -7.71 -5.23 8.28
N LEU A 72 -8.97 -4.96 8.02
CA LEU A 72 -9.66 -3.79 8.57
C LEU A 72 -9.64 -3.77 10.10
N LEU A 73 -9.97 -4.90 10.74
CA LEU A 73 -10.00 -5.01 12.20
C LEU A 73 -8.59 -4.91 12.80
N GLN A 74 -7.62 -5.60 12.20
CA GLN A 74 -6.21 -5.54 12.62
C GLN A 74 -5.71 -4.08 12.61
N ARG A 75 -5.94 -3.35 11.51
CA ARG A 75 -5.55 -1.93 11.44
C ARG A 75 -6.32 -1.06 12.41
N ALA A 76 -7.60 -1.34 12.62
CA ALA A 76 -8.38 -0.61 13.62
C ALA A 76 -7.78 -0.77 15.02
N ASP A 77 -7.37 -1.97 15.38
CA ASP A 77 -6.71 -2.26 16.66
C ASP A 77 -5.34 -1.58 16.75
N GLU A 78 -4.54 -1.63 15.67
CA GLU A 78 -3.25 -0.93 15.61
C GLU A 78 -3.41 0.57 15.83
N PHE A 79 -4.30 1.23 15.09
CA PHE A 79 -4.50 2.69 15.19
C PHE A 79 -5.09 3.13 16.53
N LYS A 80 -5.88 2.29 17.20
CA LYS A 80 -6.40 2.54 18.55
C LYS A 80 -5.39 2.16 19.64
N GLY A 81 -4.38 1.37 19.31
CA GLY A 81 -3.40 0.83 20.24
C GLY A 81 -2.49 1.89 20.87
N LYS A 82 -2.00 1.60 22.07
CA LYS A 82 -1.08 2.48 22.81
C LYS A 82 0.23 2.73 22.07
N GLU A 83 0.69 1.73 21.31
CA GLU A 83 1.91 1.83 20.51
C GLU A 83 1.79 2.89 19.42
N TYR A 84 0.72 2.89 18.65
CA TYR A 84 0.46 3.92 17.65
C TYR A 84 0.34 5.32 18.29
N GLN A 85 -0.37 5.44 19.43
CA GLN A 85 -0.49 6.71 20.13
C GLN A 85 0.89 7.23 20.63
N ALA A 86 1.82 6.34 20.98
CA ALA A 86 3.19 6.71 21.29
C ALA A 86 3.97 7.13 20.03
N LEU A 87 3.80 6.41 18.91
CA LEU A 87 4.43 6.72 17.63
C LEU A 87 4.00 8.10 17.09
N LYS A 88 2.75 8.52 17.29
CA LYS A 88 2.24 9.85 16.89
C LYS A 88 3.06 11.04 17.43
N ARG A 89 3.88 10.84 18.46
CA ARG A 89 4.80 11.87 18.99
C ARG A 89 6.04 12.07 18.12
N HIS A 90 6.33 11.13 17.23
CA HIS A 90 7.47 11.13 16.32
C HIS A 90 7.03 11.34 14.88
N ASN A 91 7.97 11.57 13.98
CA ASN A 91 7.70 11.44 12.55
C ASN A 91 7.61 9.96 12.19
N ILE A 92 6.63 9.59 11.38
CA ILE A 92 6.33 8.20 11.02
C ILE A 92 6.48 8.00 9.52
N ILE A 93 7.05 6.87 9.13
CA ILE A 93 7.00 6.36 7.76
C ILE A 93 6.34 5.00 7.79
N SER A 94 5.30 4.79 6.98
CA SER A 94 4.59 3.52 6.88
C SER A 94 4.58 2.98 5.45
N ASP A 95 4.48 1.65 5.33
CA ASP A 95 4.33 0.97 4.05
C ASP A 95 2.89 0.53 3.78
N TYR A 96 1.95 1.13 4.49
CA TYR A 96 0.53 0.94 4.26
C TYR A 96 -0.29 2.20 4.59
N PHE A 97 -1.46 2.26 4.01
CA PHE A 97 -2.39 3.36 4.00
C PHE A 97 -3.79 2.83 4.33
N ILE A 98 -4.52 3.49 5.22
CA ILE A 98 -5.83 2.99 5.66
C ILE A 98 -6.84 2.94 4.50
N GLU A 99 -6.77 3.88 3.57
CA GLU A 99 -7.64 3.94 2.40
C GLU A 99 -7.44 2.75 1.45
N LYS A 100 -6.30 2.08 1.53
CA LYS A 100 -6.02 0.81 0.84
C LYS A 100 -7.10 -0.23 1.11
N ASP A 101 -7.62 -0.28 2.34
CA ASP A 101 -8.64 -1.27 2.70
C ASP A 101 -9.91 -1.11 1.87
N LYS A 102 -10.42 0.11 1.72
CA LYS A 102 -11.60 0.39 0.86
C LYS A 102 -11.29 0.12 -0.61
N LEU A 103 -10.09 0.45 -1.06
CA LEU A 103 -9.65 0.19 -2.43
C LEU A 103 -9.67 -1.31 -2.76
N PHE A 104 -9.03 -2.12 -1.92
CA PHE A 104 -9.01 -3.58 -2.10
C PHE A 104 -10.39 -4.18 -1.96
N ALA A 105 -11.16 -3.80 -0.93
CA ALA A 105 -12.51 -4.27 -0.73
C ALA A 105 -13.40 -3.99 -1.96
N LYS A 106 -13.37 -2.74 -2.49
CA LYS A 106 -14.11 -2.36 -3.70
C LYS A 106 -13.70 -3.19 -4.91
N SER A 107 -12.41 -3.50 -5.02
CA SER A 107 -11.85 -4.23 -6.17
C SER A 107 -12.21 -5.71 -6.19
N ILE A 108 -12.29 -6.36 -5.02
CA ILE A 108 -12.31 -7.83 -4.94
C ILE A 108 -13.60 -8.41 -4.37
N LEU A 109 -14.40 -7.63 -3.64
CA LEU A 109 -15.66 -8.07 -3.07
C LEU A 109 -16.82 -7.98 -4.08
N SER A 110 -17.81 -8.83 -3.91
CA SER A 110 -19.11 -8.65 -4.57
C SER A 110 -19.81 -7.41 -4.02
N SER A 111 -20.84 -6.92 -4.72
CA SER A 111 -21.59 -5.73 -4.29
C SER A 111 -22.20 -5.87 -2.90
N ASP A 112 -22.70 -7.07 -2.56
CA ASP A 112 -23.31 -7.34 -1.25
C ASP A 112 -22.27 -7.43 -0.14
N GLU A 113 -21.14 -8.10 -0.40
CA GLU A 113 -20.00 -8.17 0.52
C GLU A 113 -19.39 -6.79 0.75
N TYR A 114 -19.27 -5.97 -0.30
CA TYR A 114 -18.74 -4.62 -0.18
C TYR A 114 -19.68 -3.72 0.64
N ARG A 115 -20.99 -3.85 0.51
CA ARG A 115 -21.94 -3.13 1.37
C ARG A 115 -21.79 -3.53 2.84
N LEU A 116 -21.64 -4.84 3.11
CA LEU A 116 -21.40 -5.32 4.47
C LEU A 116 -20.08 -4.80 5.02
N TYR A 117 -19.01 -4.89 4.22
CA TYR A 117 -17.70 -4.37 4.57
C TYR A 117 -17.76 -2.88 4.96
N ASN A 118 -18.40 -2.04 4.15
CA ASN A 118 -18.54 -0.60 4.43
C ASN A 118 -19.29 -0.33 5.73
N ARG A 119 -20.34 -1.09 6.04
CA ARG A 119 -21.05 -0.97 7.32
C ARG A 119 -20.16 -1.25 8.52
N VAL A 120 -19.29 -2.25 8.42
CA VAL A 120 -18.30 -2.56 9.47
C VAL A 120 -17.27 -1.43 9.55
N HIS A 121 -16.69 -1.03 8.41
CA HIS A 121 -15.71 0.06 8.35
C HIS A 121 -16.23 1.35 8.98
N ASP A 122 -17.43 1.78 8.62
CA ASP A 122 -18.03 3.02 9.12
C ASP A 122 -18.38 2.93 10.61
N GLY A 123 -18.75 1.72 11.07
CA GLY A 123 -19.02 1.43 12.49
C GLY A 123 -17.77 1.53 13.38
N LEU A 124 -16.57 1.33 12.83
CA LEU A 124 -15.31 1.43 13.58
C LEU A 124 -14.92 2.86 13.95
N LYS A 125 -15.48 3.87 13.26
CA LYS A 125 -15.25 5.31 13.50
C LYS A 125 -13.76 5.64 13.67
N LEU A 126 -12.95 5.17 12.72
CA LEU A 126 -11.51 5.40 12.76
C LEU A 126 -11.22 6.88 12.48
N ASP A 127 -10.65 7.55 13.47
CA ASP A 127 -10.14 8.92 13.35
C ASP A 127 -8.62 8.87 13.11
N ILE A 128 -8.23 8.85 11.85
CA ILE A 128 -6.84 8.75 11.42
C ILE A 128 -6.45 10.03 10.70
N GLU A 129 -5.36 10.62 11.16
CA GLU A 129 -4.82 11.83 10.55
C GLU A 129 -4.36 11.56 9.12
N LYS A 130 -4.66 12.48 8.21
CA LYS A 130 -4.18 12.42 6.83
C LYS A 130 -2.65 12.47 6.80
N PRO A 131 -2.01 11.68 5.93
CA PRO A 131 -0.56 11.73 5.77
C PRO A 131 -0.07 13.11 5.36
N GLY A 132 1.11 13.50 5.84
CA GLY A 132 1.77 14.70 5.37
C GLY A 132 2.28 14.58 3.94
N LEU A 133 2.60 13.33 3.50
CA LEU A 133 2.98 12.98 2.13
C LEU A 133 2.57 11.55 1.84
N VAL A 134 2.03 11.31 0.65
CA VAL A 134 1.85 9.95 0.10
C VAL A 134 2.83 9.75 -1.07
N ILE A 135 3.58 8.66 -1.04
CA ILE A 135 4.45 8.22 -2.13
C ILE A 135 3.81 7.00 -2.78
N TYR A 136 3.31 7.18 -3.99
CA TYR A 136 2.69 6.10 -4.75
C TYR A 136 3.70 5.46 -5.71
N LEU A 137 4.04 4.20 -5.46
CA LEU A 137 4.89 3.39 -6.33
C LEU A 137 4.03 2.66 -7.36
N GLN A 138 4.35 2.85 -8.62
CA GLN A 138 3.66 2.18 -9.73
C GLN A 138 4.64 1.42 -10.63
N THR A 139 4.17 0.35 -11.24
CA THR A 139 4.84 -0.41 -12.30
C THR A 139 3.81 -1.33 -12.96
N ASP A 140 4.18 -2.00 -14.06
CA ASP A 140 3.34 -2.97 -14.76
C ASP A 140 3.21 -4.30 -14.03
N ALA A 141 2.17 -5.08 -14.38
CA ALA A 141 1.85 -6.36 -13.74
C ALA A 141 2.93 -7.41 -13.97
N GLN A 142 3.59 -7.41 -15.15
CA GLN A 142 4.64 -8.38 -15.49
C GLN A 142 5.87 -8.18 -14.61
N THR A 143 6.29 -6.93 -14.41
CA THR A 143 7.37 -6.57 -13.48
C THR A 143 7.04 -7.02 -12.06
N LEU A 144 5.79 -6.81 -11.60
CA LEU A 144 5.35 -7.26 -10.26
C LEU A 144 5.42 -8.77 -10.11
N ILE A 145 4.96 -9.55 -11.10
CA ILE A 145 5.07 -11.02 -11.09
C ILE A 145 6.52 -11.47 -10.93
N GLY A 146 7.44 -10.85 -11.67
CA GLY A 146 8.87 -11.13 -11.55
C GLY A 146 9.40 -10.87 -10.13
N ARG A 147 9.04 -9.74 -9.54
CA ARG A 147 9.46 -9.36 -8.17
C ARG A 147 8.85 -10.26 -7.11
N ILE A 148 7.57 -10.62 -7.23
CA ILE A 148 6.87 -11.55 -6.32
C ILE A 148 7.53 -12.93 -6.36
N LYS A 149 7.82 -13.46 -7.54
CA LYS A 149 8.55 -14.73 -7.69
C LYS A 149 9.94 -14.68 -7.06
N LYS A 150 10.69 -13.60 -7.27
CA LYS A 150 12.02 -13.40 -6.68
C LYS A 150 11.98 -13.32 -5.16
N ARG A 151 10.94 -12.69 -4.58
CA ARG A 151 10.74 -12.59 -3.12
C ARG A 151 10.48 -13.96 -2.48
N GLY A 152 9.86 -14.90 -3.21
CA GLY A 152 9.72 -16.29 -2.82
C GLY A 152 8.73 -16.55 -1.68
N VAL A 153 7.78 -15.64 -1.40
CA VAL A 153 6.72 -15.88 -0.41
C VAL A 153 5.77 -16.95 -0.96
N LYS A 154 5.76 -18.10 -0.31
CA LYS A 154 5.16 -19.34 -0.83
C LYS A 154 3.69 -19.20 -1.28
N PHE A 155 2.86 -18.51 -0.50
CA PHE A 155 1.43 -18.36 -0.82
C PHE A 155 1.16 -17.31 -1.90
N GLU A 156 2.07 -16.39 -2.15
CA GLU A 156 1.97 -15.39 -3.23
C GLU A 156 2.22 -15.96 -4.62
N GLY A 157 2.81 -17.15 -4.71
CA GLY A 157 3.02 -17.83 -5.99
C GLY A 157 1.74 -18.13 -6.79
N ASN A 158 0.57 -18.03 -6.17
CA ASN A 158 -0.73 -18.16 -6.83
C ASN A 158 -1.28 -16.85 -7.38
N ILE A 159 -0.62 -15.72 -7.14
CA ILE A 159 -1.03 -14.42 -7.66
C ILE A 159 -0.86 -14.41 -9.18
N THR A 160 -1.93 -14.04 -9.89
CA THR A 160 -1.94 -13.98 -11.36
C THR A 160 -1.72 -12.55 -11.85
N GLU A 161 -1.22 -12.42 -13.08
CA GLU A 161 -1.06 -11.12 -13.74
C GLU A 161 -2.40 -10.38 -13.84
N ALA A 162 -3.48 -11.09 -14.19
CA ALA A 162 -4.82 -10.51 -14.28
C ALA A 162 -5.31 -9.94 -12.93
N TYR A 163 -4.99 -10.59 -11.81
CA TYR A 163 -5.30 -10.06 -10.49
C TYR A 163 -4.48 -8.80 -10.19
N LEU A 164 -3.19 -8.81 -10.48
CA LEU A 164 -2.33 -7.64 -10.28
C LEU A 164 -2.77 -6.47 -11.15
N GLN A 165 -3.13 -6.72 -12.41
CA GLN A 165 -3.64 -5.67 -13.29
C GLN A 165 -4.91 -5.03 -12.71
N LYS A 166 -5.84 -5.83 -12.21
CA LYS A 166 -7.05 -5.31 -11.55
C LYS A 166 -6.71 -4.42 -10.34
N ILE A 167 -5.71 -4.80 -9.55
CA ILE A 167 -5.26 -3.99 -8.41
C ILE A 167 -4.57 -2.71 -8.88
N ILE A 168 -3.71 -2.78 -9.90
CA ILE A 168 -3.06 -1.60 -10.50
C ILE A 168 -4.10 -0.61 -11.01
N ASP A 169 -5.12 -1.08 -11.74
CA ASP A 169 -6.20 -0.24 -12.27
C ASP A 169 -6.94 0.48 -11.14
N SER A 170 -7.21 -0.24 -10.06
CA SER A 170 -7.87 0.32 -8.86
C SER A 170 -7.02 1.39 -8.16
N TYR A 171 -5.71 1.18 -8.05
CA TYR A 171 -4.80 2.20 -7.54
C TYR A 171 -4.73 3.43 -8.45
N THR A 172 -4.70 3.21 -9.76
CA THR A 172 -4.67 4.28 -10.76
C THR A 172 -5.93 5.14 -10.68
N GLU A 173 -7.11 4.50 -10.60
CA GLU A 173 -8.40 5.20 -10.41
C GLU A 173 -8.41 6.00 -9.12
N PHE A 174 -7.98 5.39 -8.01
CA PHE A 174 -7.95 6.02 -6.70
C PHE A 174 -7.01 7.24 -6.68
N PHE A 175 -5.75 7.06 -7.08
CA PHE A 175 -4.78 8.15 -7.04
C PHE A 175 -5.01 9.20 -8.14
N HIS A 176 -5.74 8.88 -9.20
CA HIS A 176 -6.17 9.89 -10.19
C HIS A 176 -7.03 10.99 -9.54
N SER A 177 -7.93 10.61 -8.65
CA SER A 177 -8.85 11.53 -7.96
C SER A 177 -8.36 11.99 -6.59
N TYR A 178 -7.25 11.44 -6.08
CA TYR A 178 -6.75 11.71 -4.74
C TYR A 178 -6.29 13.16 -4.56
N LYS A 179 -6.76 13.82 -3.49
CA LYS A 179 -6.47 15.23 -3.16
C LYS A 179 -6.26 15.46 -1.66
N ASP A 180 -6.31 14.41 -0.84
CA ASP A 180 -6.31 14.55 0.63
C ASP A 180 -4.95 14.92 1.20
N SER A 181 -3.87 14.56 0.49
CA SER A 181 -2.49 14.87 0.89
C SER A 181 -1.64 15.15 -0.36
N PRO A 182 -0.49 15.80 -0.22
CA PRO A 182 0.53 15.83 -1.28
C PRO A 182 0.86 14.42 -1.76
N LEU A 183 0.98 14.24 -3.07
CA LEU A 183 1.16 12.95 -3.71
C LEU A 183 2.40 12.96 -4.63
N LEU A 184 3.38 12.12 -4.32
CA LEU A 184 4.54 11.85 -5.15
C LEU A 184 4.38 10.51 -5.86
N ILE A 185 4.33 10.50 -7.18
CA ILE A 185 4.15 9.28 -7.99
C ILE A 185 5.50 8.87 -8.57
N ILE A 186 5.90 7.62 -8.34
CA ILE A 186 7.18 7.06 -8.79
C ILE A 186 6.92 5.83 -9.66
N ASN A 187 7.38 5.84 -10.90
CA ASN A 187 7.40 4.66 -11.73
C ASN A 187 8.67 3.84 -11.44
N THR A 188 8.51 2.71 -10.77
CA THR A 188 9.63 1.85 -10.37
C THR A 188 10.15 0.94 -11.50
N SER A 189 9.65 1.06 -12.72
CA SER A 189 10.31 0.50 -13.91
C SER A 189 11.49 1.38 -14.35
N ASN A 190 11.41 2.69 -14.10
CA ASN A 190 12.40 3.68 -14.51
C ASN A 190 13.29 4.15 -13.35
N VAL A 191 12.87 3.91 -12.11
CA VAL A 191 13.57 4.34 -10.89
C VAL A 191 13.90 3.12 -10.05
N ASN A 192 15.17 2.90 -9.78
CA ASN A 192 15.62 1.85 -8.88
C ASN A 192 15.97 2.42 -7.51
N VAL A 193 15.05 2.35 -6.56
CA VAL A 193 15.27 2.88 -5.20
C VAL A 193 16.44 2.25 -4.45
N ASN A 194 16.98 1.11 -4.93
CA ASN A 194 18.20 0.51 -4.38
C ASN A 194 19.49 1.04 -5.03
N ASP A 195 19.37 1.81 -6.10
CA ASP A 195 20.49 2.52 -6.67
C ASP A 195 20.77 3.79 -5.84
N PRO A 196 22.02 4.03 -5.40
CA PRO A 196 22.34 5.18 -4.56
C PRO A 196 22.07 6.53 -5.23
N HIS A 197 22.24 6.64 -6.55
CA HIS A 197 22.00 7.87 -7.27
C HIS A 197 20.51 8.18 -7.36
N ASP A 198 19.68 7.22 -7.81
CA ASP A 198 18.23 7.36 -7.87
C ASP A 198 17.63 7.68 -6.49
N TYR A 199 18.14 7.01 -5.45
CA TYR A 199 17.69 7.24 -4.09
C TYR A 199 18.05 8.63 -3.57
N ALA A 200 19.27 9.12 -3.87
CA ALA A 200 19.67 10.48 -3.49
C ALA A 200 18.78 11.53 -4.16
N MET A 201 18.50 11.40 -5.45
CA MET A 201 17.57 12.26 -6.17
C MET A 201 16.15 12.23 -5.59
N LEU A 202 15.69 11.05 -5.18
CA LEU A 202 14.39 10.90 -4.52
C LEU A 202 14.35 11.62 -3.16
N LEU A 203 15.41 11.54 -2.36
CA LEU A 203 15.51 12.26 -1.09
C LEU A 203 15.49 13.78 -1.30
N GLU A 204 16.17 14.27 -2.33
CA GLU A 204 16.13 15.68 -2.70
C GLU A 204 14.70 16.12 -3.08
N GLU A 205 13.99 15.30 -3.87
CA GLU A 205 12.60 15.58 -4.25
C GLU A 205 11.67 15.62 -3.03
N ILE A 206 11.77 14.65 -2.14
CA ILE A 206 10.97 14.60 -0.88
C ILE A 206 11.23 15.85 -0.01
N ASN A 207 12.44 16.42 -0.07
CA ASN A 207 12.77 17.63 0.68
C ASN A 207 12.23 18.93 0.06
N LYS A 208 11.76 18.90 -1.17
CA LYS A 208 11.05 20.05 -1.76
C LYS A 208 9.65 20.17 -1.16
N ASP A 209 9.05 21.35 -1.27
CA ASP A 209 7.68 21.59 -0.82
C ASP A 209 6.69 21.00 -1.84
N ILE A 210 6.40 19.71 -1.69
CA ILE A 210 5.47 18.99 -2.58
C ILE A 210 4.06 19.49 -2.33
N LYS A 211 3.43 20.04 -3.37
CA LYS A 211 2.03 20.48 -3.37
C LYS A 211 1.26 19.75 -4.46
N GLY A 212 0.07 19.27 -4.10
CA GLY A 212 -0.77 18.54 -5.05
C GLY A 212 -0.12 17.23 -5.49
N LYS A 213 -0.09 16.98 -6.80
CA LYS A 213 0.40 15.74 -7.41
C LYS A 213 1.65 16.01 -8.24
N ILE A 214 2.72 15.29 -7.95
CA ILE A 214 4.00 15.37 -8.67
C ILE A 214 4.40 13.98 -9.16
N TYR A 215 4.89 13.91 -10.40
CA TYR A 215 5.50 12.71 -10.97
C TYR A 215 7.01 12.83 -10.86
N PHE A 216 7.63 11.88 -10.17
CA PHE A 216 9.08 11.80 -10.06
C PHE A 216 9.64 11.06 -11.28
N ASN A 217 10.29 11.79 -12.14
CA ASN A 217 11.04 11.28 -13.29
C ASN A 217 12.47 11.85 -13.21
N PRO A 218 13.41 11.16 -12.57
CA PRO A 218 14.80 11.53 -12.67
C PRO A 218 15.20 11.44 -14.14
N LEU A 219 15.75 12.50 -14.68
CA LEU A 219 16.36 12.48 -16.01
C LEU A 219 17.57 11.56 -15.92
N SER A 220 17.53 10.45 -16.64
CA SER A 220 18.64 9.53 -16.85
C SER A 220 19.76 10.19 -17.66
#